data_ea99bfb5c0a0373cb4442b533f2b29a8
#
_entry.id   ea99bfb5c0a0373cb4442b533f2b29a8
#
_cell.length_a   1.000
_cell.length_b   1.000
_cell.length_c   1.000
_cell.angle_alpha   90.00
_cell.angle_beta   90.00
_cell.angle_gamma   90.00
#
_symmetry.space_group_name_H-M   'P 1'
#
loop_
_entity.id
_entity.type
_entity.pdbx_description
1 polymer ?
#
loop_
_entity_poly.entity_id
_entity_poly.type
_entity_poly.pdbx_seq_one_letter_code
_entity_poly.pdbx_strand_id
1 'polypeptide(L)'
;CNGHFGGSLDGVAKGVPEAPKSTCVLEFKTHSDKSFMDLVKNKVQASKPQHYDQMQVYMGLMDIDRALYMGVNKNTDDIYCEWVHFDKDRFIALKLKAEYLIEAPNPPVKLSEDPAYYVCKMCNMWKHCHGGLAAEVNCRTCCHATPVEKAAWQCQIGNSEISIERQRLGCGSHLMIPTLVPYGEPIDGGETWVAYKHRATGVMFVNGPEGVKDYGPVFSSNELHKCPGELLAQVAEIKEQIPGSKMVSGDVHMDWLEDLATHPDDIPVKPDAPPKRELRKKTAAAVEAMKKMGGGA
;
A
#
# COMPACT_ATOMS: atom_id res chain seq x y z
N CYS A 1 11.93 -7.87 -9.43
CA CYS A 1 10.65 -7.60 -8.73
C CYS A 1 9.89 -8.88 -8.36
N ASN A 2 10.49 -10.07 -8.54
CA ASN A 2 9.95 -11.37 -8.06
C ASN A 2 8.47 -11.64 -8.40
N GLY A 3 7.96 -11.08 -9.50
CA GLY A 3 6.56 -11.19 -9.92
C GLY A 3 5.59 -10.17 -9.29
N HIS A 4 6.05 -9.32 -8.37
CA HIS A 4 5.19 -8.32 -7.70
C HIS A 4 4.96 -7.05 -8.52
N PHE A 5 5.61 -6.91 -9.67
CA PHE A 5 5.49 -5.75 -10.55
C PHE A 5 4.99 -6.19 -11.92
N GLY A 6 3.87 -5.65 -12.33
CA GLY A 6 3.23 -5.96 -13.62
C GLY A 6 2.02 -5.06 -13.84
N GLY A 7 1.27 -5.35 -14.90
CA GLY A 7 0.06 -4.62 -15.24
C GLY A 7 -0.70 -5.32 -16.35
N SER A 8 -1.84 -4.76 -16.73
CA SER A 8 -2.64 -5.19 -17.88
C SER A 8 -2.40 -4.21 -19.04
N LEU A 9 -1.98 -4.73 -20.17
CA LEU A 9 -1.84 -3.96 -21.41
C LEU A 9 -3.13 -4.08 -22.24
N ASP A 10 -3.39 -3.10 -23.08
CA ASP A 10 -4.60 -3.09 -23.93
C ASP A 10 -4.49 -4.12 -25.06
N GLY A 11 -3.27 -4.41 -25.52
CA GLY A 11 -3.04 -5.44 -26.52
C GLY A 11 -1.62 -5.46 -27.07
N VAL A 12 -1.38 -6.44 -27.93
CA VAL A 12 -0.17 -6.57 -28.75
C VAL A 12 -0.57 -6.75 -30.19
N ALA A 13 0.03 -5.98 -31.10
CA ALA A 13 -0.20 -6.10 -32.52
C ALA A 13 1.07 -6.50 -33.26
N LYS A 14 0.89 -7.22 -34.39
CA LYS A 14 1.91 -7.52 -35.35
C LYS A 14 1.39 -7.19 -36.76
N GLY A 15 2.26 -6.65 -37.59
CA GLY A 15 1.87 -6.36 -38.97
C GLY A 15 1.10 -5.05 -39.13
N VAL A 16 1.29 -4.07 -38.23
CA VAL A 16 0.79 -2.70 -38.41
C VAL A 16 1.42 -2.13 -39.70
N PRO A 17 0.66 -1.48 -40.61
CA PRO A 17 1.13 -1.06 -41.94
C PRO A 17 2.46 -0.30 -41.91
N GLU A 18 2.66 0.60 -40.94
CA GLU A 18 3.87 1.40 -40.78
C GLU A 18 5.07 0.62 -40.23
N ALA A 19 4.82 -0.58 -39.67
CA ALA A 19 5.85 -1.46 -39.10
C ALA A 19 5.49 -2.95 -39.30
N PRO A 20 5.37 -3.45 -40.57
CA PRO A 20 4.72 -4.72 -40.87
C PRO A 20 5.48 -5.95 -40.38
N LYS A 21 6.76 -5.81 -40.07
CA LYS A 21 7.61 -6.90 -39.56
C LYS A 21 7.76 -6.87 -38.03
N SER A 22 7.28 -5.81 -37.37
CA SER A 22 7.49 -5.59 -35.94
C SER A 22 6.26 -6.00 -35.14
N THR A 23 6.50 -6.41 -33.90
CA THR A 23 5.51 -6.53 -32.86
C THR A 23 5.52 -5.25 -32.03
N CYS A 24 4.35 -4.75 -31.63
CA CYS A 24 4.23 -3.56 -30.80
C CYS A 24 3.22 -3.76 -29.67
N VAL A 25 3.46 -3.10 -28.55
CA VAL A 25 2.47 -2.90 -27.49
C VAL A 25 1.44 -1.90 -27.96
N LEU A 26 0.16 -2.12 -27.65
CA LEU A 26 -0.93 -1.17 -27.88
C LEU A 26 -1.34 -0.51 -26.58
N GLU A 27 -1.53 0.81 -26.61
CA GLU A 27 -2.04 1.59 -25.48
C GLU A 27 -3.12 2.56 -25.98
N PHE A 28 -4.36 2.39 -25.52
CA PHE A 28 -5.53 3.17 -25.96
C PHE A 28 -6.05 4.03 -24.80
N LYS A 29 -6.23 5.32 -25.06
CA LYS A 29 -6.72 6.27 -24.04
C LYS A 29 -7.73 7.25 -24.64
N THR A 30 -8.75 7.58 -23.84
CA THR A 30 -9.70 8.65 -24.17
C THR A 30 -9.34 9.94 -23.43
N HIS A 31 -9.51 11.06 -24.10
CA HIS A 31 -9.17 12.38 -23.59
C HIS A 31 -10.32 13.38 -23.75
N SER A 32 -10.42 14.35 -22.82
CA SER A 32 -11.21 15.56 -23.04
C SER A 32 -10.49 16.47 -24.05
N ASP A 33 -11.19 17.44 -24.66
CA ASP A 33 -10.62 18.39 -25.64
C ASP A 33 -9.30 18.99 -25.16
N LYS A 34 -9.28 19.58 -23.96
CA LYS A 34 -8.08 20.20 -23.41
C LYS A 34 -6.92 19.21 -23.27
N SER A 35 -7.20 18.01 -22.80
CA SER A 35 -6.20 16.95 -22.62
C SER A 35 -5.70 16.40 -23.97
N PHE A 36 -6.57 16.31 -24.96
CA PHE A 36 -6.24 15.88 -26.31
C PHE A 36 -5.38 16.91 -27.04
N MET A 37 -5.75 18.19 -26.99
CA MET A 37 -4.95 19.26 -27.59
C MET A 37 -3.53 19.37 -26.99
N ASP A 38 -3.43 19.18 -25.66
CA ASP A 38 -2.13 19.10 -24.99
C ASP A 38 -1.30 17.90 -25.47
N LEU A 39 -1.95 16.74 -25.65
CA LEU A 39 -1.31 15.52 -26.19
C LEU A 39 -0.79 15.75 -27.63
N VAL A 40 -1.61 16.30 -28.52
CA VAL A 40 -1.22 16.58 -29.91
C VAL A 40 -0.03 17.55 -29.97
N LYS A 41 -0.05 18.58 -29.10
CA LYS A 41 1.01 19.63 -29.07
C LYS A 41 2.31 19.09 -28.48
N ASN A 42 2.24 18.40 -27.37
CA ASN A 42 3.41 18.10 -26.53
C ASN A 42 3.84 16.62 -26.60
N LYS A 43 3.13 15.78 -27.34
CA LYS A 43 3.34 14.33 -27.47
C LYS A 43 3.16 13.58 -26.14
N VAL A 44 3.18 12.25 -26.21
CA VAL A 44 2.88 11.37 -25.06
C VAL A 44 3.86 11.57 -23.92
N GLN A 45 5.15 11.60 -24.19
CA GLN A 45 6.17 11.65 -23.13
C GLN A 45 6.03 12.89 -22.23
N ALA A 46 5.81 14.07 -22.83
CA ALA A 46 5.71 15.31 -22.07
C ALA A 46 4.29 15.57 -21.53
N SER A 47 3.26 15.24 -22.33
CA SER A 47 1.86 15.49 -21.96
C SER A 47 1.29 14.44 -21.01
N LYS A 48 1.69 13.18 -21.16
CA LYS A 48 1.14 12.01 -20.43
C LYS A 48 2.27 11.11 -19.90
N PRO A 49 3.13 11.61 -19.02
CA PRO A 49 4.29 10.86 -18.54
C PRO A 49 3.92 9.51 -17.90
N GLN A 50 2.74 9.41 -17.28
CA GLN A 50 2.27 8.16 -16.69
C GLN A 50 1.96 7.09 -17.76
N HIS A 51 1.37 7.48 -18.89
CA HIS A 51 1.12 6.55 -20.01
C HIS A 51 2.43 6.16 -20.70
N TYR A 52 3.36 7.12 -20.82
CA TYR A 52 4.71 6.84 -21.32
C TYR A 52 5.41 5.79 -20.45
N ASP A 53 5.43 5.99 -19.14
CA ASP A 53 6.03 5.08 -18.18
C ASP A 53 5.38 3.68 -18.22
N GLN A 54 4.07 3.63 -18.33
CA GLN A 54 3.31 2.38 -18.47
C GLN A 54 3.77 1.60 -19.70
N MET A 55 3.88 2.24 -20.86
CA MET A 55 4.38 1.61 -22.08
C MET A 55 5.85 1.17 -21.95
N GLN A 56 6.72 1.95 -21.32
CA GLN A 56 8.12 1.57 -21.08
C GLN A 56 8.21 0.28 -20.23
N VAL A 57 7.37 0.17 -19.20
CA VAL A 57 7.29 -1.04 -18.37
C VAL A 57 6.86 -2.25 -19.22
N TYR A 58 5.79 -2.12 -20.00
CA TYR A 58 5.30 -3.24 -20.82
C TYR A 58 6.31 -3.66 -21.89
N MET A 59 6.90 -2.70 -22.59
CA MET A 59 7.95 -2.99 -23.58
C MET A 59 9.14 -3.72 -22.94
N GLY A 60 9.61 -3.25 -21.78
CA GLY A 60 10.75 -3.87 -21.10
C GLY A 60 10.45 -5.24 -20.50
N LEU A 61 9.22 -5.50 -20.02
CA LEU A 61 8.84 -6.82 -19.49
C LEU A 61 8.59 -7.86 -20.60
N MET A 62 8.19 -7.41 -21.81
CA MET A 62 7.85 -8.28 -22.93
C MET A 62 8.95 -8.37 -24.00
N ASP A 63 10.08 -7.66 -23.80
CA ASP A 63 11.16 -7.56 -24.79
C ASP A 63 10.66 -7.07 -26.17
N ILE A 64 9.84 -6.03 -26.15
CA ILE A 64 9.29 -5.36 -27.34
C ILE A 64 9.88 -3.95 -27.43
N ASP A 65 10.33 -3.55 -28.63
CA ASP A 65 11.08 -2.31 -28.84
C ASP A 65 10.22 -1.07 -29.10
N ARG A 66 8.89 -1.22 -29.25
CA ARG A 66 7.97 -0.14 -29.60
C ARG A 66 6.56 -0.34 -29.08
N ALA A 67 5.87 0.76 -28.87
CA ALA A 67 4.46 0.81 -28.56
C ALA A 67 3.74 1.74 -29.54
N LEU A 68 2.50 1.42 -29.91
CA LEU A 68 1.59 2.31 -30.62
C LEU A 68 0.61 2.88 -29.58
N TYR A 69 0.76 4.16 -29.31
CA TYR A 69 -0.19 4.92 -28.50
C TYR A 69 -1.29 5.47 -29.37
N MET A 70 -2.55 5.30 -28.97
CA MET A 70 -3.72 5.88 -29.63
C MET A 70 -4.54 6.65 -28.60
N GLY A 71 -4.63 7.97 -28.79
CA GLY A 71 -5.50 8.86 -28.03
C GLY A 71 -6.76 9.22 -28.83
N VAL A 72 -7.93 9.11 -28.20
CA VAL A 72 -9.22 9.51 -28.82
C VAL A 72 -9.80 10.68 -28.05
N ASN A 73 -10.18 11.73 -28.76
CA ASN A 73 -10.95 12.84 -28.21
C ASN A 73 -12.41 12.40 -28.02
N LYS A 74 -12.86 12.26 -26.80
CA LYS A 74 -14.22 11.78 -26.48
C LYS A 74 -15.36 12.72 -26.87
N ASN A 75 -15.03 13.97 -27.30
CA ASN A 75 -16.04 14.97 -27.70
C ASN A 75 -16.16 15.10 -29.20
N THR A 76 -15.07 14.84 -29.96
CA THR A 76 -15.04 15.04 -31.45
C THR A 76 -14.70 13.76 -32.20
N ASP A 77 -14.37 12.67 -31.49
CA ASP A 77 -13.89 11.39 -32.06
C ASP A 77 -12.58 11.51 -32.87
N ASP A 78 -11.87 12.64 -32.76
CA ASP A 78 -10.56 12.80 -33.38
C ASP A 78 -9.56 11.79 -32.76
N ILE A 79 -8.72 11.22 -33.63
CA ILE A 79 -7.74 10.23 -33.27
C ILE A 79 -6.33 10.80 -33.42
N TYR A 80 -5.50 10.58 -32.41
CA TYR A 80 -4.07 10.84 -32.42
C TYR A 80 -3.31 9.53 -32.24
N CYS A 81 -2.34 9.26 -33.11
CA CYS A 81 -1.45 8.10 -33.00
C CYS A 81 0.00 8.54 -32.90
N GLU A 82 0.76 7.86 -32.04
CA GLU A 82 2.20 8.11 -31.87
C GLU A 82 2.94 6.80 -31.62
N TRP A 83 4.07 6.61 -32.33
CA TRP A 83 5.01 5.55 -32.03
C TRP A 83 5.90 5.98 -30.85
N VAL A 84 5.90 5.16 -29.81
CA VAL A 84 6.77 5.31 -28.65
C VAL A 84 7.82 4.21 -28.70
N HIS A 85 9.09 4.59 -28.68
CA HIS A 85 10.20 3.65 -28.68
C HIS A 85 10.63 3.29 -27.25
N PHE A 86 11.20 2.10 -27.11
CA PHE A 86 11.71 1.61 -25.84
C PHE A 86 12.90 2.45 -25.37
N ASP A 87 12.80 2.93 -24.15
CA ASP A 87 13.83 3.66 -23.41
C ASP A 87 14.31 2.75 -22.26
N LYS A 88 15.46 2.12 -22.49
CA LYS A 88 16.03 1.17 -21.53
C LYS A 88 16.34 1.81 -20.19
N ASP A 89 16.87 3.04 -20.19
CA ASP A 89 17.25 3.72 -18.95
C ASP A 89 16.01 4.08 -18.13
N ARG A 90 14.94 4.53 -18.80
CA ARG A 90 13.65 4.77 -18.17
C ARG A 90 13.06 3.50 -17.57
N PHE A 91 13.06 2.40 -18.31
CA PHE A 91 12.59 1.11 -17.82
C PHE A 91 13.37 0.64 -16.58
N ILE A 92 14.70 0.73 -16.60
CA ILE A 92 15.55 0.37 -15.46
C ILE A 92 15.19 1.22 -14.24
N ALA A 93 15.05 2.53 -14.40
CA ALA A 93 14.66 3.43 -13.31
C ALA A 93 13.29 3.08 -12.71
N LEU A 94 12.30 2.76 -13.56
CA LEU A 94 10.97 2.34 -13.11
C LEU A 94 11.00 0.99 -12.38
N LYS A 95 11.78 0.04 -12.89
CA LYS A 95 11.97 -1.26 -12.26
C LYS A 95 12.63 -1.15 -10.89
N LEU A 96 13.69 -0.37 -10.76
CA LEU A 96 14.37 -0.12 -9.48
C LEU A 96 13.43 0.56 -8.47
N LYS A 97 12.63 1.53 -8.93
CA LYS A 97 11.61 2.16 -8.09
C LYS A 97 10.57 1.14 -7.61
N ALA A 98 10.12 0.23 -8.48
CA ALA A 98 9.17 -0.80 -8.10
C ALA A 98 9.78 -1.79 -7.08
N GLU A 99 11.01 -2.23 -7.28
CA GLU A 99 11.74 -3.09 -6.34
C GLU A 99 11.87 -2.42 -4.97
N TYR A 100 12.29 -1.16 -4.95
CA TYR A 100 12.36 -0.39 -3.71
C TYR A 100 11.00 -0.32 -2.98
N LEU A 101 9.90 -0.06 -3.70
CA LEU A 101 8.56 0.05 -3.09
C LEU A 101 8.03 -1.29 -2.59
N ILE A 102 8.35 -2.41 -3.27
CA ILE A 102 7.95 -3.76 -2.86
C ILE A 102 8.65 -4.17 -1.57
N GLU A 103 9.94 -3.81 -1.43
CA GLU A 103 10.77 -4.20 -0.29
C GLU A 103 10.76 -3.17 0.85
N ALA A 104 10.20 -1.98 0.62
CA ALA A 104 10.20 -0.90 1.58
C ALA A 104 9.45 -1.29 2.86
N PRO A 105 10.08 -1.17 4.05
CA PRO A 105 9.43 -1.46 5.32
C PRO A 105 8.42 -0.39 5.72
N ASN A 106 8.46 0.75 5.07
CA ASN A 106 7.61 1.93 5.33
C ASN A 106 7.03 2.45 4.02
N PRO A 107 5.85 3.07 4.04
CA PRO A 107 5.33 3.76 2.88
C PRO A 107 6.27 4.89 2.44
N PRO A 108 6.29 5.24 1.13
CA PRO A 108 7.06 6.38 0.66
C PRO A 108 6.55 7.70 1.26
N VAL A 109 7.38 8.73 1.16
CA VAL A 109 6.95 10.09 1.53
C VAL A 109 5.70 10.50 0.75
N LYS A 110 4.86 11.32 1.36
CA LYS A 110 3.65 11.85 0.73
C LYS A 110 4.00 12.60 -0.56
N LEU A 111 3.11 12.54 -1.53
CA LEU A 111 3.25 13.29 -2.78
C LEU A 111 3.21 14.82 -2.55
N SER A 112 2.47 15.27 -1.55
CA SER A 112 2.37 16.66 -1.11
C SER A 112 1.98 16.69 0.36
N GLU A 113 2.44 17.68 1.11
CA GLU A 113 1.97 17.96 2.47
C GLU A 113 0.66 18.77 2.46
N ASP A 114 0.31 19.42 1.34
CA ASP A 114 -0.96 20.13 1.18
C ASP A 114 -2.11 19.13 0.90
N PRO A 115 -3.08 18.96 1.81
CA PRO A 115 -4.24 18.11 1.62
C PRO A 115 -5.16 18.57 0.48
N ALA A 116 -5.05 19.84 0.08
CA ALA A 116 -5.83 20.43 -1.02
C ALA A 116 -5.19 20.22 -2.40
N TYR A 117 -3.97 19.68 -2.46
CA TYR A 117 -3.33 19.37 -3.74
C TYR A 117 -4.21 18.45 -4.58
N TYR A 118 -4.45 18.82 -5.84
CA TYR A 118 -5.48 18.20 -6.66
C TYR A 118 -5.30 16.69 -6.87
N VAL A 119 -4.05 16.21 -6.97
CA VAL A 119 -3.75 14.76 -7.11
C VAL A 119 -4.09 14.02 -5.82
N CYS A 120 -3.79 14.63 -4.65
CA CYS A 120 -4.12 14.03 -3.36
C CYS A 120 -5.63 13.93 -3.15
N LYS A 121 -6.40 14.95 -3.51
CA LYS A 121 -7.88 14.92 -3.42
C LYS A 121 -8.52 13.79 -4.20
N MET A 122 -7.90 13.38 -5.31
CA MET A 122 -8.38 12.28 -6.16
C MET A 122 -7.80 10.91 -5.76
N CYS A 123 -6.93 10.88 -4.75
CA CYS A 123 -6.21 9.68 -4.33
C CYS A 123 -7.00 8.90 -3.28
N ASN A 124 -7.16 7.59 -3.48
CA ASN A 124 -7.81 6.70 -2.51
C ASN A 124 -7.08 6.63 -1.16
N MET A 125 -5.78 6.98 -1.14
CA MET A 125 -4.97 7.02 0.09
C MET A 125 -5.09 8.34 0.86
N TRP A 126 -5.92 9.30 0.42
CA TRP A 126 -6.06 10.60 1.07
C TRP A 126 -6.36 10.49 2.56
N LYS A 127 -7.28 9.56 2.93
CA LYS A 127 -7.69 9.35 4.34
C LYS A 127 -6.52 8.92 5.23
N HIS A 128 -5.57 8.15 4.70
CA HIS A 128 -4.36 7.73 5.43
C HIS A 128 -3.31 8.84 5.46
N CYS A 129 -3.08 9.51 4.32
CA CYS A 129 -2.05 10.54 4.21
C CYS A 129 -2.40 11.84 4.92
N HIS A 130 -3.67 12.25 4.86
CA HIS A 130 -4.14 13.56 5.33
C HIS A 130 -5.32 13.49 6.30
N GLY A 131 -6.09 12.41 6.28
CA GLY A 131 -7.29 12.25 7.12
C GLY A 131 -7.02 11.65 8.51
N GLY A 132 -5.77 11.35 8.85
CA GLY A 132 -5.41 10.83 10.18
C GLY A 132 -5.97 9.44 10.52
N LEU A 133 -6.38 8.65 9.51
CA LEU A 133 -6.85 7.28 9.74
C LEU A 133 -5.70 6.29 9.64
N ALA A 134 -5.65 5.32 10.56
CA ALA A 134 -4.79 4.17 10.43
C ALA A 134 -5.18 3.31 9.20
N ALA A 135 -4.21 2.62 8.62
CA ALA A 135 -4.41 1.84 7.42
C ALA A 135 -5.44 0.71 7.61
N GLU A 136 -6.00 0.24 6.50
CA GLU A 136 -6.85 -0.95 6.48
C GLU A 136 -6.09 -2.18 6.95
N VAL A 137 -6.79 -3.08 7.66
CA VAL A 137 -6.23 -4.32 8.18
C VAL A 137 -6.23 -5.38 7.07
N ASN A 138 -5.05 -5.67 6.57
CA ASN A 138 -4.79 -6.75 5.61
C ASN A 138 -3.33 -7.19 5.71
N CYS A 139 -2.95 -8.32 5.13
CA CYS A 139 -1.59 -8.83 5.28
C CYS A 139 -0.51 -7.89 4.72
N ARG A 140 -0.83 -7.02 3.77
CA ARG A 140 0.15 -6.06 3.20
C ARG A 140 0.43 -4.87 4.12
N THR A 141 -0.43 -4.63 5.12
CA THR A 141 -0.24 -3.61 6.14
C THR A 141 0.28 -4.20 7.47
N CYS A 142 0.61 -5.49 7.46
CA CYS A 142 1.07 -6.25 8.62
C CYS A 142 2.59 -6.37 8.69
N CYS A 143 3.18 -6.16 9.87
CA CYS A 143 4.60 -6.35 10.11
C CYS A 143 5.08 -7.80 9.87
N HIS A 144 4.16 -8.77 9.98
CA HIS A 144 4.49 -10.20 9.85
C HIS A 144 4.44 -10.72 8.41
N ALA A 145 4.00 -9.92 7.44
CA ALA A 145 3.92 -10.33 6.05
C ALA A 145 5.12 -9.83 5.25
N THR A 146 5.66 -10.69 4.39
CA THR A 146 6.83 -10.41 3.58
C THR A 146 6.56 -10.82 2.13
N PRO A 147 6.85 -9.97 1.14
CA PRO A 147 6.84 -10.38 -0.25
C PRO A 147 7.97 -11.38 -0.51
N VAL A 148 7.66 -12.45 -1.24
CA VAL A 148 8.62 -13.48 -1.63
C VAL A 148 8.56 -13.71 -3.13
N GLU A 149 9.29 -14.69 -3.68
CA GLU A 149 9.30 -14.99 -5.11
C GLU A 149 7.91 -15.35 -5.66
N LYS A 150 7.75 -15.25 -6.98
CA LYS A 150 6.52 -15.59 -7.73
C LYS A 150 5.28 -14.80 -7.33
N ALA A 151 5.46 -13.53 -6.95
CA ALA A 151 4.38 -12.65 -6.47
C ALA A 151 3.66 -13.17 -5.21
N ALA A 152 4.23 -14.13 -4.50
CA ALA A 152 3.67 -14.69 -3.29
C ALA A 152 4.01 -13.82 -2.06
N TRP A 153 3.22 -13.98 -1.01
CA TRP A 153 3.45 -13.36 0.30
C TRP A 153 3.55 -14.45 1.35
N GLN A 154 4.49 -14.31 2.28
CA GLN A 154 4.70 -15.24 3.38
C GLN A 154 4.35 -14.58 4.71
N CYS A 155 3.61 -15.30 5.56
CA CYS A 155 3.36 -14.93 6.95
C CYS A 155 4.47 -15.49 7.85
N GLN A 156 5.12 -14.64 8.60
CA GLN A 156 6.23 -15.05 9.49
C GLN A 156 5.73 -15.76 10.75
N ILE A 157 4.52 -15.43 11.26
CA ILE A 157 3.93 -16.13 12.42
C ILE A 157 3.53 -17.55 12.04
N GLY A 158 2.80 -17.73 10.94
CA GLY A 158 2.36 -19.03 10.46
C GLY A 158 3.42 -19.79 9.66
N ASN A 159 4.55 -19.17 9.35
CA ASN A 159 5.60 -19.68 8.45
C ASN A 159 5.03 -20.31 7.17
N SER A 160 4.04 -19.67 6.57
CA SER A 160 3.29 -20.19 5.44
C SER A 160 3.04 -19.11 4.39
N GLU A 161 2.89 -19.55 3.14
CA GLU A 161 2.42 -18.68 2.06
C GLU A 161 0.99 -18.23 2.33
N ILE A 162 0.71 -16.96 2.03
CA ILE A 162 -0.59 -16.33 2.25
C ILE A 162 -1.35 -16.33 0.93
N SER A 163 -2.52 -17.00 0.87
CA SER A 163 -3.37 -16.96 -0.32
C SER A 163 -3.83 -15.54 -0.65
N ILE A 164 -4.18 -15.27 -1.90
CA ILE A 164 -4.61 -13.94 -2.36
C ILE A 164 -5.85 -13.44 -1.59
N GLU A 165 -6.79 -14.33 -1.33
CA GLU A 165 -8.01 -14.03 -0.56
C GLU A 165 -7.64 -13.62 0.87
N ARG A 166 -6.76 -14.39 1.51
CA ARG A 166 -6.32 -14.13 2.88
C ARG A 166 -5.50 -12.86 3.01
N GLN A 167 -4.71 -12.51 1.97
CA GLN A 167 -3.97 -11.24 1.97
C GLN A 167 -4.87 -10.02 2.16
N ARG A 168 -6.13 -10.09 1.74
CA ARG A 168 -7.10 -8.98 1.80
C ARG A 168 -7.83 -8.87 3.14
N LEU A 169 -7.91 -9.96 3.89
CA LEU A 169 -8.73 -10.04 5.11
C LEU A 169 -7.95 -9.68 6.38
N GLY A 170 -6.63 -9.92 6.41
CA GLY A 170 -5.86 -9.87 7.65
C GLY A 170 -6.21 -11.04 8.59
N CYS A 171 -5.82 -10.95 9.86
CA CYS A 171 -6.10 -11.96 10.89
C CYS A 171 -6.01 -11.36 12.30
N GLY A 172 -6.37 -12.14 13.34
CA GLY A 172 -6.30 -11.71 14.75
C GLY A 172 -4.87 -11.41 15.25
N SER A 173 -3.85 -12.03 14.63
CA SER A 173 -2.43 -11.74 14.92
C SER A 173 -1.85 -10.58 14.10
N HIS A 174 -2.69 -9.78 13.44
CA HIS A 174 -2.24 -8.65 12.64
C HIS A 174 -1.57 -7.59 13.53
N LEU A 175 -0.32 -7.25 13.22
CA LEU A 175 0.41 -6.14 13.81
C LEU A 175 0.62 -5.08 12.74
N MET A 176 0.02 -3.91 12.91
CA MET A 176 0.10 -2.85 11.91
C MET A 176 1.52 -2.31 11.78
N ILE A 177 1.98 -2.09 10.54
CA ILE A 177 3.25 -1.41 10.30
C ILE A 177 3.20 -0.05 10.99
N PRO A 178 4.17 0.31 11.85
CA PRO A 178 4.09 1.49 12.72
C PRO A 178 3.82 2.81 12.01
N THR A 179 4.39 3.01 10.84
CA THR A 179 4.19 4.22 10.02
C THR A 179 2.77 4.36 9.45
N LEU A 180 1.98 3.30 9.50
CA LEU A 180 0.58 3.28 9.07
C LEU A 180 -0.40 3.66 10.19
N VAL A 181 0.10 4.04 11.37
CA VAL A 181 -0.66 4.63 12.48
C VAL A 181 -0.28 6.11 12.58
N PRO A 182 -0.89 7.02 11.80
CA PRO A 182 -0.40 8.38 11.59
C PRO A 182 -0.45 9.26 12.85
N TYR A 183 -1.36 8.96 13.77
CA TYR A 183 -1.53 9.67 15.04
C TYR A 183 -0.65 9.13 16.18
N GLY A 184 0.03 7.99 15.97
CA GLY A 184 0.92 7.36 16.94
C GLY A 184 2.39 7.67 16.64
N GLU A 185 3.15 7.98 17.66
CA GLU A 185 4.61 7.97 17.65
C GLU A 185 5.08 6.65 18.28
N PRO A 186 5.71 5.74 17.55
CA PRO A 186 6.18 4.48 18.14
C PRO A 186 7.33 4.75 19.07
N ILE A 187 7.23 4.26 20.31
CA ILE A 187 8.21 4.47 21.39
C ILE A 187 8.97 3.21 21.76
N ASP A 188 8.31 2.05 21.63
CA ASP A 188 8.90 0.74 21.89
C ASP A 188 8.16 -0.35 21.09
N GLY A 189 8.73 -1.57 21.02
CA GLY A 189 8.09 -2.65 20.27
C GLY A 189 8.76 -4.01 20.49
N GLY A 190 7.94 -5.05 20.38
CA GLY A 190 8.35 -6.46 20.43
C GLY A 190 8.03 -7.19 19.12
N GLU A 191 8.01 -8.51 19.20
CA GLU A 191 7.68 -9.35 18.05
C GLU A 191 6.20 -9.24 17.65
N THR A 192 5.30 -9.05 18.62
CA THR A 192 3.86 -9.10 18.43
C THR A 192 3.15 -7.82 18.84
N TRP A 193 3.87 -6.79 19.25
CA TRP A 193 3.28 -5.55 19.73
C TRP A 193 4.16 -4.34 19.42
N VAL A 194 3.51 -3.17 19.34
CA VAL A 194 4.16 -1.86 19.26
C VAL A 194 3.47 -0.91 20.22
N ALA A 195 4.26 -0.23 21.07
CA ALA A 195 3.79 0.83 21.94
C ALA A 195 3.93 2.19 21.25
N TYR A 196 2.92 3.02 21.43
CA TYR A 196 2.83 4.35 20.85
C TYR A 196 2.57 5.40 21.90
N LYS A 197 3.05 6.61 21.62
CA LYS A 197 2.58 7.84 22.23
C LYS A 197 1.70 8.60 21.25
N HIS A 198 0.48 8.93 21.62
CA HIS A 198 -0.41 9.72 20.77
C HIS A 198 0.17 11.12 20.56
N ARG A 199 0.36 11.53 19.30
CA ARG A 199 1.08 12.77 18.94
C ARG A 199 0.48 14.05 19.53
N ALA A 200 -0.85 14.14 19.57
CA ALA A 200 -1.54 15.35 20.04
C ALA A 200 -1.77 15.37 21.55
N THR A 201 -2.09 14.23 22.18
CA THR A 201 -2.51 14.19 23.60
C THR A 201 -1.44 13.63 24.54
N GLY A 202 -0.42 12.93 23.99
CA GLY A 202 0.60 12.26 24.79
C GLY A 202 0.15 10.94 25.44
N VAL A 203 -1.10 10.52 25.25
CA VAL A 203 -1.63 9.26 25.78
C VAL A 203 -0.85 8.10 25.19
N MET A 204 -0.50 7.14 26.07
CA MET A 204 0.19 5.91 25.68
C MET A 204 -0.83 4.82 25.31
N PHE A 205 -0.53 4.03 24.29
CA PHE A 205 -1.34 2.89 23.86
C PHE A 205 -0.49 1.83 23.14
N VAL A 206 -1.00 0.62 23.05
CA VAL A 206 -0.30 -0.50 22.44
C VAL A 206 -1.15 -1.06 21.29
N ASN A 207 -0.52 -1.35 20.15
CA ASN A 207 -1.09 -2.25 19.14
C ASN A 207 -0.47 -3.63 19.33
N GLY A 208 -1.29 -4.64 19.61
CA GLY A 208 -0.81 -5.99 19.86
C GLY A 208 -1.83 -6.86 20.59
N PRO A 209 -1.43 -8.05 21.05
CA PRO A 209 -2.26 -8.93 21.85
C PRO A 209 -2.43 -8.38 23.28
N GLU A 210 -3.50 -8.82 23.94
CA GLU A 210 -3.74 -8.53 25.36
C GLU A 210 -2.55 -9.02 26.21
N GLY A 211 -2.19 -8.24 27.26
CA GLY A 211 -1.15 -8.62 28.23
C GLY A 211 0.12 -7.76 28.22
N VAL A 212 0.29 -6.86 27.25
CA VAL A 212 1.35 -5.85 27.27
C VAL A 212 0.88 -4.67 28.12
N LYS A 213 1.26 -4.61 29.41
CA LYS A 213 0.64 -3.68 30.38
C LYS A 213 1.42 -2.38 30.64
N ASP A 214 2.68 -2.32 30.22
CA ASP A 214 3.59 -1.24 30.66
C ASP A 214 3.39 0.09 29.92
N TYR A 215 2.61 0.09 28.83
CA TYR A 215 2.45 1.22 27.93
C TYR A 215 0.99 1.67 27.71
N GLY A 216 0.08 1.33 28.63
CA GLY A 216 -1.33 1.73 28.54
C GLY A 216 -2.22 0.68 27.85
N PRO A 217 -3.44 1.08 27.45
CA PRO A 217 -4.44 0.16 26.94
C PRO A 217 -4.06 -0.44 25.60
N VAL A 218 -4.47 -1.70 25.38
CA VAL A 218 -4.20 -2.46 24.18
C VAL A 218 -5.32 -2.29 23.15
N PHE A 219 -4.92 -2.07 21.91
CA PHE A 219 -5.78 -2.00 20.75
C PHE A 219 -5.37 -3.06 19.74
N SER A 220 -6.32 -3.81 19.24
CA SER A 220 -6.12 -4.59 18.01
C SER A 220 -5.94 -3.65 16.80
N SER A 221 -5.33 -4.15 15.73
CA SER A 221 -5.19 -3.34 14.50
C SER A 221 -6.56 -2.93 13.91
N ASN A 222 -7.59 -3.77 14.07
CA ASN A 222 -8.95 -3.42 13.66
C ASN A 222 -9.53 -2.25 14.45
N GLU A 223 -9.27 -2.19 15.75
CA GLU A 223 -9.68 -1.06 16.57
C GLU A 223 -8.95 0.23 16.18
N LEU A 224 -7.65 0.16 15.93
CA LEU A 224 -6.87 1.32 15.44
C LEU A 224 -7.38 1.83 14.10
N HIS A 225 -7.72 0.94 13.16
CA HIS A 225 -8.27 1.34 11.86
C HIS A 225 -9.64 2.02 11.98
N LYS A 226 -10.48 1.56 12.92
CA LYS A 226 -11.83 2.11 13.15
C LYS A 226 -11.84 3.34 14.04
N CYS A 227 -10.78 3.57 14.82
CA CYS A 227 -10.66 4.68 15.74
C CYS A 227 -10.05 5.92 15.05
N PRO A 228 -10.78 7.01 14.83
CA PRO A 228 -10.17 8.28 14.44
C PRO A 228 -9.14 8.70 15.49
N GLY A 229 -7.99 9.23 15.04
CA GLY A 229 -6.91 9.62 15.95
C GLY A 229 -7.36 10.61 17.02
N GLU A 230 -8.26 11.53 16.68
CA GLU A 230 -8.84 12.50 17.61
C GLU A 230 -9.65 11.89 18.77
N LEU A 231 -10.22 10.70 18.59
CA LEU A 231 -11.00 9.99 19.60
C LEU A 231 -10.17 8.97 20.37
N LEU A 232 -8.94 8.68 19.96
CA LEU A 232 -8.14 7.62 20.57
C LEU A 232 -7.93 7.83 22.06
N ALA A 233 -7.69 9.06 22.52
CA ALA A 233 -7.46 9.34 23.94
C ALA A 233 -8.68 9.02 24.80
N GLN A 234 -9.88 9.31 24.32
CA GLN A 234 -11.15 8.99 25.01
C GLN A 234 -11.40 7.48 25.05
N VAL A 235 -11.14 6.80 23.90
CA VAL A 235 -11.28 5.34 23.84
C VAL A 235 -10.25 4.66 24.73
N ALA A 236 -9.02 5.18 24.81
CA ALA A 236 -7.98 4.69 25.70
C ALA A 236 -8.42 4.79 27.18
N GLU A 237 -8.96 5.91 27.60
CA GLU A 237 -9.49 6.10 28.96
C GLU A 237 -10.62 5.10 29.27
N ILE A 238 -11.53 4.86 28.34
CA ILE A 238 -12.60 3.86 28.52
C ILE A 238 -12.00 2.46 28.68
N LYS A 239 -10.99 2.09 27.88
CA LYS A 239 -10.32 0.79 27.99
C LYS A 239 -9.57 0.58 29.30
N GLU A 240 -9.01 1.65 29.87
CA GLU A 240 -8.39 1.62 31.20
C GLU A 240 -9.42 1.42 32.31
N GLN A 241 -10.58 2.08 32.21
CA GLN A 241 -11.66 1.96 33.19
C GLN A 241 -12.41 0.62 33.08
N ILE A 242 -12.53 0.08 31.86
CA ILE A 242 -13.25 -1.15 31.57
C ILE A 242 -12.32 -2.12 30.82
N PRO A 243 -11.44 -2.85 31.50
CA PRO A 243 -10.53 -3.81 30.90
C PRO A 243 -11.28 -4.88 30.07
N GLY A 244 -10.77 -5.18 28.88
CA GLY A 244 -11.40 -6.11 27.94
C GLY A 244 -12.51 -5.51 27.07
N SER A 245 -12.83 -4.22 27.22
CA SER A 245 -13.74 -3.53 26.32
C SER A 245 -13.15 -3.50 24.89
N LYS A 246 -14.03 -3.73 23.90
CA LYS A 246 -13.66 -3.69 22.47
C LYS A 246 -14.43 -2.58 21.78
N MET A 247 -13.76 -1.87 20.88
CA MET A 247 -14.38 -0.87 20.05
C MET A 247 -15.17 -1.58 18.93
N VAL A 248 -16.49 -1.35 18.89
CA VAL A 248 -17.36 -1.78 17.79
C VAL A 248 -17.71 -0.56 16.94
N SER A 249 -17.79 -0.70 15.60
CA SER A 249 -18.31 0.38 14.75
C SER A 249 -19.79 0.61 15.06
N GLY A 250 -20.23 1.87 15.05
CA GLY A 250 -21.62 2.24 15.37
C GLY A 250 -22.68 1.74 14.37
N ASP A 251 -22.27 1.24 13.22
CA ASP A 251 -23.14 0.52 12.29
C ASP A 251 -23.25 -0.93 12.74
N VAL A 252 -24.29 -1.21 13.52
CA VAL A 252 -24.67 -2.58 13.91
C VAL A 252 -25.31 -3.26 12.71
N HIS A 253 -24.51 -3.61 11.71
CA HIS A 253 -24.89 -4.63 10.75
C HIS A 253 -24.60 -6.00 11.40
N MET A 254 -25.56 -6.90 11.31
CA MET A 254 -25.47 -8.25 11.92
C MET A 254 -24.36 -9.15 11.33
N ASP A 255 -23.65 -8.67 10.31
CA ASP A 255 -22.57 -9.38 9.61
C ASP A 255 -21.36 -9.68 10.51
N TRP A 256 -21.16 -8.93 11.61
CA TRP A 256 -20.03 -9.16 12.50
C TRP A 256 -20.14 -10.41 13.37
N LEU A 257 -21.35 -10.97 13.53
CA LEU A 257 -21.53 -12.27 14.21
C LEU A 257 -21.03 -13.43 13.32
N GLU A 258 -21.15 -13.28 12.01
CA GLU A 258 -20.56 -14.24 11.05
C GLU A 258 -19.04 -14.10 10.99
N ASP A 259 -18.50 -12.87 11.07
CA ASP A 259 -17.07 -12.60 11.15
C ASP A 259 -16.41 -13.21 12.41
N LEU A 260 -17.10 -13.20 13.55
CA LEU A 260 -16.62 -13.87 14.77
C LEU A 260 -16.66 -15.40 14.66
N ALA A 261 -17.60 -15.94 13.89
CA ALA A 261 -17.74 -17.38 13.68
C ALA A 261 -16.80 -17.93 12.58
N THR A 262 -16.35 -17.06 11.67
CA THR A 262 -15.52 -17.45 10.52
C THR A 262 -14.07 -16.97 10.61
N HIS A 263 -13.70 -16.13 11.60
CA HIS A 263 -12.32 -15.82 11.87
C HIS A 263 -11.63 -17.05 12.45
N PRO A 264 -10.70 -17.64 11.73
CA PRO A 264 -9.93 -18.75 12.26
C PRO A 264 -8.90 -18.21 13.26
N ASP A 265 -9.32 -17.94 14.50
CA ASP A 265 -8.40 -17.90 15.66
C ASP A 265 -7.76 -19.27 15.89
N ASP A 266 -8.16 -20.26 15.10
CA ASP A 266 -7.70 -21.65 15.10
C ASP A 266 -6.70 -21.97 13.98
N ILE A 267 -5.77 -21.06 13.65
CA ILE A 267 -4.60 -21.52 12.93
C ILE A 267 -3.70 -22.18 13.96
N PRO A 268 -3.53 -23.50 13.93
CA PRO A 268 -2.58 -24.15 14.82
C PRO A 268 -1.20 -23.55 14.54
N VAL A 269 -0.65 -22.84 15.52
CA VAL A 269 0.75 -22.38 15.50
C VAL A 269 1.60 -23.63 15.43
N LYS A 270 2.21 -23.91 14.27
CA LYS A 270 3.19 -24.97 14.15
C LYS A 270 4.40 -24.60 15.03
N PRO A 271 4.94 -25.54 15.81
CA PRO A 271 6.00 -25.28 16.80
C PRO A 271 7.35 -24.86 16.18
N ASP A 272 7.51 -24.89 14.87
CA ASP A 272 8.75 -24.55 14.16
C ASP A 272 8.69 -23.16 13.51
N ALA A 273 8.49 -22.12 14.32
CA ALA A 273 8.59 -20.73 13.84
C ALA A 273 10.04 -20.38 13.43
N PRO A 274 10.24 -19.63 12.34
CA PRO A 274 11.57 -19.20 11.93
C PRO A 274 12.26 -18.37 13.02
N PRO A 275 13.58 -18.27 13.00
CA PRO A 275 14.32 -17.66 14.10
C PRO A 275 13.90 -16.20 14.33
N LYS A 276 13.57 -15.89 15.54
CA LYS A 276 13.10 -14.62 16.14
C LYS A 276 13.86 -13.34 15.70
N ARG A 277 14.94 -13.48 14.95
CA ARG A 277 15.90 -12.42 14.64
C ARG A 277 15.46 -11.46 13.53
N GLU A 278 14.62 -11.89 12.58
CA GLU A 278 14.21 -11.05 11.45
C GLU A 278 13.02 -10.14 11.76
N LEU A 279 12.10 -10.61 12.58
CA LEU A 279 10.93 -9.82 12.99
C LEU A 279 11.34 -8.62 13.86
N ARG A 280 12.26 -8.84 14.81
CA ARG A 280 12.87 -7.76 15.59
C ARG A 280 13.56 -6.70 14.73
N LYS A 281 14.16 -7.10 13.61
CA LYS A 281 14.80 -6.15 12.70
C LYS A 281 13.80 -5.23 11.99
N LYS A 282 12.63 -5.72 11.59
CA LYS A 282 11.62 -4.92 10.88
C LYS A 282 10.92 -3.93 11.81
N THR A 283 10.47 -4.36 12.98
CA THR A 283 9.86 -3.45 13.97
C THR A 283 10.88 -2.47 14.53
N ALA A 284 12.08 -2.90 14.88
CA ALA A 284 13.15 -2.01 15.33
C ALA A 284 13.62 -1.04 14.24
N ALA A 285 13.74 -1.49 12.97
CA ALA A 285 14.09 -0.63 11.85
C ALA A 285 12.99 0.42 11.56
N ALA A 286 11.72 0.05 11.67
CA ALA A 286 10.62 0.99 11.50
C ALA A 286 10.60 2.05 12.63
N VAL A 287 10.77 1.64 13.87
CA VAL A 287 10.87 2.53 15.02
C VAL A 287 12.11 3.43 14.92
N GLU A 288 13.25 2.90 14.49
CA GLU A 288 14.48 3.68 14.35
C GLU A 288 14.43 4.64 13.15
N ALA A 289 13.82 4.24 12.04
CA ALA A 289 13.60 5.13 10.89
C ALA A 289 12.72 6.33 11.26
N MET A 290 11.67 6.12 12.06
CA MET A 290 10.82 7.22 12.52
C MET A 290 11.51 8.14 13.52
N LYS A 291 12.35 7.62 14.41
CA LYS A 291 13.19 8.45 15.30
C LYS A 291 14.15 9.36 14.53
N LYS A 292 14.67 8.89 13.40
CA LYS A 292 15.56 9.69 12.52
C LYS A 292 14.81 10.76 11.72
N MET A 293 13.54 10.53 11.37
CA MET A 293 12.72 11.52 10.63
C MET A 293 12.10 12.59 11.53
N GLY A 294 11.92 12.32 12.82
CA GLY A 294 11.39 13.27 13.81
C GLY A 294 12.44 14.19 14.48
N GLY A 295 13.72 14.01 14.18
CA GLY A 295 14.84 14.77 14.78
C GLY A 295 15.32 15.99 14.00
N GLY A 296 14.54 16.50 13.06
CA GLY A 296 14.83 17.69 12.27
C GLY A 296 13.75 18.76 12.48
N ALA A 297 13.80 19.45 13.62
CA ALA A 297 13.16 20.73 13.84
C ALA A 297 14.17 21.69 14.46
#